data_8c52fab0cdf49c9536cb867c48d20a09
#
_entry.id   8c52fab0cdf49c9536cb867c48d20a09
#
_cell.length_a   1.000
_cell.length_b   1.000
_cell.length_c   1.000
_cell.angle_alpha   90.00
_cell.angle_beta   90.00
_cell.angle_gamma   90.00
#
_symmetry.space_group_name_H-M   'P 1'
#
loop_
_entity.id
_entity.type
_entity.pdbx_description
1 polymer ?
#
loop_
_entity_poly.entity_id
_entity_poly.type
_entity_poly.pdbx_seq_one_letter_code
_entity_poly.pdbx_strand_id
1 'polypeptide(L)'
;MTRRACLLLIAAAAARAQSPASAPIEREEIVIPDFPASGYILDLGGGCRGTIGRLKGEQVVAIDISMRELNEAPSGFLKILMDASDLKFPDKSFRTVTAFFSLMFMKPEIHRKVFEETYRVLSPGGEWLIWDASIPARSGQGDDSFLINLHTKLPKEVIDYGYSVRRLDMQRDPGYYRALAEQAGFHVAGVELPGPNRKAFFMRLRKPE
;
A
#
# COMPACT_ATOMS: atom_id res chain seq x y z
N MET A 1 -37.42 -41.00 -62.38
CA MET A 1 -36.68 -39.75 -62.74
C MET A 1 -36.20 -39.09 -61.45
N THR A 2 -34.99 -39.36 -61.09
CA THR A 2 -34.34 -38.90 -59.80
C THR A 2 -33.41 -37.77 -60.12
N ARG A 3 -33.72 -36.59 -59.56
CA ARG A 3 -32.79 -35.44 -59.61
C ARG A 3 -31.89 -35.46 -58.37
N ARG A 4 -30.58 -35.62 -58.61
CA ARG A 4 -29.54 -35.47 -57.61
C ARG A 4 -29.29 -33.97 -57.39
N ALA A 5 -29.50 -33.49 -56.15
CA ALA A 5 -29.03 -32.16 -55.70
C ALA A 5 -27.60 -32.24 -55.18
N CYS A 6 -26.73 -31.44 -55.78
CA CYS A 6 -25.33 -31.29 -55.39
C CYS A 6 -25.26 -30.29 -54.27
N LEU A 7 -24.87 -30.72 -53.07
CA LEU A 7 -24.60 -29.82 -51.93
C LEU A 7 -23.17 -29.29 -52.07
N LEU A 8 -23.03 -27.98 -52.32
CA LEU A 8 -21.75 -27.27 -52.15
C LEU A 8 -21.55 -26.96 -50.67
N LEU A 9 -20.57 -27.60 -50.05
CA LEU A 9 -20.08 -27.20 -48.76
C LEU A 9 -19.16 -25.97 -48.92
N ILE A 10 -19.65 -24.80 -48.50
CA ILE A 10 -18.82 -23.61 -48.33
C ILE A 10 -18.20 -23.72 -46.96
N ALA A 11 -16.88 -24.03 -46.90
CA ALA A 11 -16.09 -23.96 -45.70
C ALA A 11 -15.83 -22.48 -45.39
N ALA A 12 -16.58 -21.91 -44.43
CA ALA A 12 -16.27 -20.61 -43.85
C ALA A 12 -15.08 -20.75 -42.92
N ALA A 13 -13.92 -20.32 -43.35
CA ALA A 13 -12.75 -20.14 -42.49
C ALA A 13 -13.05 -19.00 -41.51
N ALA A 14 -13.41 -19.36 -40.28
CA ALA A 14 -13.50 -18.39 -39.18
C ALA A 14 -12.09 -17.87 -38.84
N ALA A 15 -11.76 -16.72 -39.37
CA ALA A 15 -10.57 -15.95 -38.90
C ALA A 15 -10.82 -15.59 -37.45
N ARG A 16 -10.15 -16.31 -36.55
CA ARG A 16 -10.11 -16.00 -35.13
C ARG A 16 -9.31 -14.73 -34.97
N ALA A 17 -9.96 -13.59 -34.82
CA ALA A 17 -9.34 -12.33 -34.47
C ALA A 17 -8.60 -12.55 -33.13
N GLN A 18 -7.28 -12.60 -33.17
CA GLN A 18 -6.45 -12.55 -31.99
C GLN A 18 -6.68 -11.18 -31.34
N SER A 19 -7.29 -11.16 -30.18
CA SER A 19 -7.35 -9.94 -29.37
C SER A 19 -5.90 -9.43 -29.21
N PRO A 20 -5.65 -8.12 -29.40
CA PRO A 20 -4.31 -7.59 -29.20
C PRO A 20 -3.85 -7.98 -27.80
N ALA A 21 -2.64 -8.56 -27.71
CA ALA A 21 -2.03 -8.88 -26.43
C ALA A 21 -2.06 -7.61 -25.58
N SER A 22 -2.74 -7.68 -24.43
CA SER A 22 -2.79 -6.55 -23.51
C SER A 22 -1.35 -6.14 -23.18
N ALA A 23 -1.06 -4.85 -23.27
CA ALA A 23 0.25 -4.32 -22.87
C ALA A 23 0.64 -4.86 -21.48
N PRO A 24 1.90 -5.19 -21.24
CA PRO A 24 2.33 -5.70 -19.96
C PRO A 24 1.93 -4.72 -18.85
N ILE A 25 1.28 -5.22 -17.82
CA ILE A 25 0.87 -4.39 -16.66
C ILE A 25 2.15 -3.94 -15.97
N GLU A 26 2.42 -2.63 -15.99
CA GLU A 26 3.54 -2.05 -15.24
C GLU A 26 3.36 -2.31 -13.74
N ARG A 27 4.41 -2.83 -13.10
CA ARG A 27 4.42 -3.13 -11.67
C ARG A 27 5.60 -2.43 -10.99
N GLU A 28 5.35 -1.91 -9.80
CA GLU A 28 6.41 -1.48 -8.89
C GLU A 28 6.91 -2.70 -8.11
N GLU A 29 8.19 -2.93 -8.15
CA GLU A 29 8.84 -3.99 -7.37
C GLU A 29 9.16 -3.46 -5.97
N ILE A 30 8.54 -4.03 -4.95
CA ILE A 30 8.77 -3.68 -3.55
C ILE A 30 9.41 -4.88 -2.86
N VAL A 31 10.61 -4.72 -2.35
CA VAL A 31 11.28 -5.74 -1.54
C VAL A 31 11.21 -5.32 -0.09
N ILE A 32 10.58 -6.15 0.75
CA ILE A 32 10.53 -5.94 2.19
C ILE A 32 11.35 -7.04 2.85
N PRO A 33 12.59 -6.76 3.25
CA PRO A 33 13.39 -7.72 4.00
C PRO A 33 12.80 -7.94 5.39
N ASP A 34 13.18 -9.03 6.04
CA ASP A 34 12.91 -9.18 7.45
C ASP A 34 13.74 -8.14 8.23
N PHE A 35 13.07 -7.19 8.86
CA PHE A 35 13.70 -6.12 9.63
C PHE A 35 13.63 -6.43 11.14
N PRO A 36 14.66 -6.06 11.92
CA PRO A 36 14.63 -6.24 13.37
C PRO A 36 13.55 -5.35 13.99
N ALA A 37 12.78 -5.93 14.91
CA ALA A 37 11.81 -5.20 15.72
C ALA A 37 11.76 -5.79 17.12
N SER A 38 11.75 -4.95 18.14
CA SER A 38 11.59 -5.35 19.53
C SER A 38 10.18 -5.03 20.05
N GLY A 39 9.55 -6.00 20.71
CA GLY A 39 8.15 -5.87 21.14
C GLY A 39 7.17 -5.94 19.99
N TYR A 40 5.97 -5.41 20.20
CA TYR A 40 4.94 -5.37 19.18
C TYR A 40 5.19 -4.28 18.14
N ILE A 41 4.79 -4.56 16.89
CA ILE A 41 4.78 -3.63 15.77
C ILE A 41 3.35 -3.14 15.59
N LEU A 42 3.12 -1.82 15.57
CA LEU A 42 1.84 -1.25 15.20
C LEU A 42 1.80 -1.05 13.68
N ASP A 43 0.85 -1.70 12.98
CA ASP A 43 0.68 -1.57 11.53
C ASP A 43 -0.56 -0.72 11.22
N LEU A 44 -0.35 0.50 10.71
CA LEU A 44 -1.41 1.46 10.41
C LEU A 44 -2.06 1.16 9.05
N GLY A 45 -3.35 0.86 9.05
CA GLY A 45 -4.07 0.44 7.85
C GLY A 45 -3.62 -0.94 7.38
N GLY A 46 -3.47 -1.89 8.30
CA GLY A 46 -3.01 -3.25 8.02
C GLY A 46 -3.92 -4.08 7.11
N GLY A 47 -5.10 -3.56 6.78
CA GLY A 47 -6.04 -3.94 5.70
C GLY A 47 -6.08 -5.39 5.25
N CYS A 48 -6.80 -5.66 4.16
CA CYS A 48 -7.07 -7.04 3.70
C CYS A 48 -5.80 -7.81 3.27
N ARG A 49 -4.74 -7.13 2.90
CA ARG A 49 -3.49 -7.80 2.47
C ARG A 49 -2.65 -8.28 3.63
N GLY A 50 -2.66 -7.54 4.75
CA GLY A 50 -1.90 -7.88 5.95
C GLY A 50 -0.42 -8.09 5.69
N THR A 51 0.19 -7.28 4.81
CA THR A 51 1.56 -7.47 4.32
C THR A 51 2.58 -7.56 5.46
N ILE A 52 2.50 -6.67 6.41
CA ILE A 52 3.40 -6.69 7.58
C ILE A 52 3.04 -7.85 8.53
N GLY A 53 1.74 -8.15 8.69
CA GLY A 53 1.29 -9.31 9.46
C GLY A 53 1.78 -10.63 8.88
N ARG A 54 1.82 -10.79 7.56
CA ARG A 54 2.42 -11.95 6.87
C ARG A 54 3.91 -12.08 7.14
N LEU A 55 4.62 -10.95 7.18
CA LEU A 55 6.06 -10.90 7.43
C LEU A 55 6.41 -11.21 8.88
N LYS A 56 5.67 -10.63 9.85
CA LYS A 56 6.03 -10.58 11.27
C LYS A 56 5.11 -11.41 12.19
N GLY A 57 4.00 -11.93 11.66
CA GLY A 57 3.09 -12.82 12.40
C GLY A 57 2.54 -12.19 13.68
N GLU A 58 2.54 -12.94 14.75
CA GLU A 58 1.97 -12.57 16.06
C GLU A 58 2.59 -11.31 16.69
N GLN A 59 3.74 -10.86 16.17
CA GLN A 59 4.36 -9.61 16.62
C GLN A 59 3.59 -8.36 16.16
N VAL A 60 2.63 -8.49 15.22
CA VAL A 60 1.92 -7.36 14.63
C VAL A 60 0.57 -7.11 15.30
N VAL A 61 0.34 -5.84 15.64
CA VAL A 61 -0.96 -5.27 15.97
C VAL A 61 -1.40 -4.43 14.78
N ALA A 62 -2.20 -5.00 13.90
CA ALA A 62 -2.73 -4.32 12.73
C ALA A 62 -4.01 -3.56 13.10
N ILE A 63 -4.07 -2.28 12.77
CA ILE A 63 -5.29 -1.48 12.89
C ILE A 63 -5.81 -1.07 11.52
N ASP A 64 -7.13 -0.97 11.41
CA ASP A 64 -7.79 -0.42 10.23
C ASP A 64 -9.14 0.19 10.64
N ILE A 65 -9.62 1.18 9.91
CA ILE A 65 -10.94 1.79 10.11
C ILE A 65 -12.06 0.92 9.50
N SER A 66 -11.72 -0.05 8.68
CA SER A 66 -12.64 -0.94 7.98
C SER A 66 -12.62 -2.35 8.57
N MET A 67 -13.71 -2.73 9.25
CA MET A 67 -13.91 -4.10 9.73
C MET A 67 -13.86 -5.12 8.58
N ARG A 68 -14.34 -4.75 7.39
CA ARG A 68 -14.29 -5.62 6.21
C ARG A 68 -12.83 -5.95 5.84
N GLU A 69 -11.99 -4.93 5.75
CA GLU A 69 -10.56 -5.10 5.41
C GLU A 69 -9.85 -5.99 6.44
N LEU A 70 -10.15 -5.81 7.74
CA LEU A 70 -9.60 -6.65 8.81
C LEU A 70 -10.07 -8.10 8.73
N ASN A 71 -11.35 -8.32 8.37
CA ASN A 71 -11.91 -9.68 8.24
C ASN A 71 -11.33 -10.43 7.02
N GLU A 72 -11.03 -9.71 5.93
CA GLU A 72 -10.40 -10.27 4.73
C GLU A 72 -8.89 -10.53 4.92
N ALA A 73 -8.25 -9.89 5.89
CA ALA A 73 -6.83 -10.08 6.18
C ALA A 73 -6.53 -11.51 6.68
N PRO A 74 -5.35 -12.08 6.34
CA PRO A 74 -4.97 -13.40 6.82
C PRO A 74 -4.93 -13.48 8.35
N SER A 75 -4.96 -14.69 8.89
CA SER A 75 -4.76 -14.96 10.32
C SER A 75 -3.29 -14.87 10.71
N GLY A 76 -2.99 -14.93 12.01
CA GLY A 76 -1.63 -15.00 12.56
C GLY A 76 -1.11 -13.70 13.13
N PHE A 77 -1.93 -12.65 13.22
CA PHE A 77 -1.63 -11.40 13.90
C PHE A 77 -2.88 -10.76 14.50
N LEU A 78 -2.70 -9.86 15.47
CA LEU A 78 -3.81 -9.17 16.11
C LEU A 78 -4.39 -8.11 15.17
N LYS A 79 -5.73 -8.03 15.12
CA LYS A 79 -6.48 -7.08 14.29
C LYS A 79 -7.42 -6.26 15.15
N ILE A 80 -7.37 -4.94 15.04
CA ILE A 80 -8.16 -4.02 15.86
C ILE A 80 -8.83 -2.98 14.96
N LEU A 81 -10.14 -2.83 15.07
CA LEU A 81 -10.88 -1.74 14.44
C LEU A 81 -10.53 -0.43 15.17
N MET A 82 -9.78 0.45 14.51
CA MET A 82 -9.28 1.69 15.12
C MET A 82 -8.95 2.73 14.06
N ASP A 83 -9.18 4.00 14.38
CA ASP A 83 -8.75 5.13 13.56
C ASP A 83 -7.29 5.50 13.88
N ALA A 84 -6.44 5.57 12.86
CA ALA A 84 -5.04 5.96 13.03
C ALA A 84 -4.86 7.42 13.48
N SER A 85 -5.89 8.26 13.31
CA SER A 85 -5.89 9.64 13.81
C SER A 85 -6.30 9.78 15.29
N ASP A 86 -6.69 8.66 15.93
CA ASP A 86 -7.13 8.63 17.34
C ASP A 86 -6.74 7.29 17.98
N LEU A 87 -5.45 7.07 18.15
CA LEU A 87 -4.89 5.81 18.66
C LEU A 87 -5.21 5.62 20.15
N LYS A 88 -5.88 4.52 20.49
CA LYS A 88 -6.24 4.17 21.88
C LYS A 88 -5.13 3.39 22.60
N PHE A 89 -3.88 3.65 22.24
CA PHE A 89 -2.71 3.11 22.92
C PHE A 89 -2.08 4.18 23.81
N PRO A 90 -1.46 3.78 24.94
CA PRO A 90 -0.70 4.71 25.76
C PRO A 90 0.49 5.32 24.99
N ASP A 91 1.00 6.42 25.52
CA ASP A 91 2.23 7.02 25.00
C ASP A 91 3.40 6.04 25.07
N LYS A 92 4.28 6.07 24.08
CA LYS A 92 5.54 5.30 24.06
C LYS A 92 5.31 3.77 24.13
N SER A 93 4.17 3.27 23.61
CA SER A 93 3.80 1.84 23.64
C SER A 93 4.56 0.99 22.63
N PHE A 94 5.07 1.60 21.56
CA PHE A 94 5.70 0.89 20.46
C PHE A 94 7.11 1.39 20.17
N ARG A 95 8.01 0.48 19.78
CA ARG A 95 9.31 0.84 19.21
C ARG A 95 9.31 0.87 17.69
N THR A 96 8.37 0.18 17.07
CA THR A 96 8.24 0.11 15.62
C THR A 96 6.78 0.32 15.21
N VAL A 97 6.56 1.26 14.31
CA VAL A 97 5.30 1.46 13.60
C VAL A 97 5.54 1.23 12.13
N THR A 98 4.55 0.71 11.41
CA THR A 98 4.58 0.51 9.96
C THR A 98 3.35 1.13 9.31
N ALA A 99 3.47 1.51 8.05
CA ALA A 99 2.35 1.84 7.17
C ALA A 99 2.70 1.31 5.78
N PHE A 100 1.90 0.39 5.25
CA PHE A 100 2.14 -0.22 3.95
C PHE A 100 1.01 0.11 2.98
N PHE A 101 1.24 1.10 2.10
CA PHE A 101 0.28 1.61 1.12
C PHE A 101 -1.09 1.92 1.73
N SER A 102 -1.10 2.56 2.89
CA SER A 102 -2.30 2.90 3.64
C SER A 102 -2.53 4.41 3.78
N LEU A 103 -1.46 5.22 3.89
CA LEU A 103 -1.61 6.67 4.02
C LEU A 103 -2.27 7.29 2.77
N MET A 104 -2.02 6.73 1.59
CA MET A 104 -2.61 7.21 0.34
C MET A 104 -4.15 7.16 0.33
N PHE A 105 -4.79 6.29 1.14
CA PHE A 105 -6.24 6.18 1.28
C PHE A 105 -6.82 7.12 2.32
N MET A 106 -5.98 7.65 3.22
CA MET A 106 -6.41 8.59 4.23
C MET A 106 -6.64 9.98 3.62
N LYS A 107 -7.60 10.72 4.17
CA LYS A 107 -7.85 12.10 3.75
C LYS A 107 -6.70 12.99 4.22
N PRO A 108 -6.23 13.96 3.40
CA PRO A 108 -5.14 14.85 3.80
C PRO A 108 -5.38 15.60 5.12
N GLU A 109 -6.64 15.90 5.42
CA GLU A 109 -7.04 16.66 6.61
C GLU A 109 -6.70 15.95 7.91
N ILE A 110 -6.61 14.59 7.88
CA ILE A 110 -6.27 13.81 9.07
C ILE A 110 -4.80 13.44 9.14
N HIS A 111 -4.02 13.61 8.06
CA HIS A 111 -2.61 13.16 8.03
C HIS A 111 -1.80 13.76 9.16
N ARG A 112 -1.94 15.08 9.42
CA ARG A 112 -1.23 15.72 10.53
C ARG A 112 -1.50 15.00 11.86
N LYS A 113 -2.76 14.68 12.12
CA LYS A 113 -3.15 14.00 13.36
C LYS A 113 -2.61 12.56 13.43
N VAL A 114 -2.58 11.85 12.30
CA VAL A 114 -1.98 10.50 12.21
C VAL A 114 -0.48 10.57 12.56
N PHE A 115 0.24 11.57 12.06
CA PHE A 115 1.66 11.75 12.36
C PHE A 115 1.90 12.11 13.83
N GLU A 116 1.07 13.00 14.42
CA GLU A 116 1.12 13.35 15.85
C GLU A 116 0.84 12.13 16.74
N GLU A 117 -0.21 11.35 16.45
CA GLU A 117 -0.56 10.14 17.20
C GLU A 117 0.52 9.05 17.09
N THR A 118 1.06 8.85 15.87
CA THR A 118 2.16 7.91 15.67
C THR A 118 3.41 8.34 16.47
N TYR A 119 3.73 9.64 16.45
CA TYR A 119 4.82 10.17 17.27
C TYR A 119 4.57 9.95 18.77
N ARG A 120 3.34 10.17 19.24
CA ARG A 120 2.96 9.98 20.63
C ARG A 120 3.16 8.54 21.10
N VAL A 121 2.68 7.57 20.33
CA VAL A 121 2.72 6.14 20.70
C VAL A 121 4.10 5.51 20.49
N LEU A 122 4.99 6.11 19.69
CA LEU A 122 6.37 5.65 19.56
C LEU A 122 7.20 6.01 20.80
N SER A 123 8.03 5.08 21.24
CA SER A 123 9.06 5.31 22.26
C SER A 123 10.18 6.20 21.71
N PRO A 124 10.92 6.93 22.54
CA PRO A 124 12.17 7.56 22.15
C PRO A 124 13.10 6.55 21.45
N GLY A 125 13.79 6.97 20.40
CA GLY A 125 14.61 6.12 19.53
C GLY A 125 13.81 5.12 18.67
N GLY A 126 12.47 5.12 18.73
CA GLY A 126 11.61 4.27 17.90
C GLY A 126 11.52 4.72 16.45
N GLU A 127 11.08 3.83 15.58
CA GLU A 127 11.05 4.05 14.13
C GLU A 127 9.63 3.86 13.55
N TRP A 128 9.30 4.67 12.55
CA TRP A 128 8.15 4.45 11.67
C TRP A 128 8.63 4.17 10.25
N LEU A 129 8.26 3.01 9.73
CA LEU A 129 8.62 2.53 8.39
C LEU A 129 7.39 2.69 7.49
N ILE A 130 7.50 3.53 6.47
CA ILE A 130 6.42 3.88 5.55
C ILE A 130 6.78 3.41 4.15
N TRP A 131 5.96 2.55 3.56
CA TRP A 131 5.92 2.27 2.12
C TRP A 131 4.63 2.86 1.59
N ASP A 132 4.70 3.77 0.64
CA ASP A 132 3.49 4.37 0.08
C ASP A 132 3.71 4.85 -1.36
N ALA A 133 2.65 5.39 -1.98
CA ALA A 133 2.66 5.84 -3.35
C ALA A 133 3.01 7.33 -3.48
N SER A 134 3.81 7.65 -4.50
CA SER A 134 4.07 9.03 -4.93
C SER A 134 2.98 9.45 -5.92
N ILE A 135 1.95 10.13 -5.43
CA ILE A 135 0.75 10.46 -6.18
C ILE A 135 0.83 11.91 -6.68
N PRO A 136 0.89 12.14 -8.00
CA PRO A 136 0.88 13.49 -8.55
C PRO A 136 -0.46 14.18 -8.31
N ALA A 137 -0.48 15.50 -8.29
CA ALA A 137 -1.71 16.27 -8.33
C ALA A 137 -2.52 15.93 -9.59
N ARG A 138 -3.84 16.10 -9.54
CA ARG A 138 -4.66 15.93 -10.73
C ARG A 138 -4.32 16.98 -11.78
N SER A 139 -4.40 16.59 -13.06
CA SER A 139 -4.05 17.47 -14.18
C SER A 139 -5.23 18.32 -14.69
N GLY A 140 -6.44 18.10 -14.15
CA GLY A 140 -7.67 18.75 -14.63
C GLY A 140 -8.21 18.23 -15.96
N GLN A 141 -7.55 17.25 -16.58
CA GLN A 141 -7.97 16.60 -17.83
C GLN A 141 -7.92 15.08 -17.67
N GLY A 142 -9.05 14.42 -17.96
CA GLY A 142 -9.13 12.95 -18.00
C GLY A 142 -9.48 12.30 -16.66
N ASP A 143 -9.12 11.02 -16.53
CA ASP A 143 -9.37 10.22 -15.34
C ASP A 143 -8.51 10.69 -14.16
N ASP A 144 -9.16 11.05 -13.06
CA ASP A 144 -8.49 11.44 -11.81
C ASP A 144 -7.94 10.25 -11.01
N SER A 145 -8.03 9.03 -11.54
CA SER A 145 -7.51 7.84 -10.87
C SER A 145 -5.98 7.76 -10.97
N PHE A 146 -5.34 7.39 -9.87
CA PHE A 146 -3.96 6.96 -9.84
C PHE A 146 -3.93 5.45 -9.59
N LEU A 147 -3.36 4.71 -10.53
CA LEU A 147 -3.23 3.27 -10.47
C LEU A 147 -1.78 2.89 -10.17
N ILE A 148 -1.59 2.00 -9.21
CA ILE A 148 -0.31 1.41 -8.90
C ILE A 148 -0.47 -0.10 -8.71
N ASN A 149 0.27 -0.88 -9.48
CA ASN A 149 0.35 -2.33 -9.33
C ASN A 149 1.66 -2.68 -8.63
N LEU A 150 1.60 -3.51 -7.63
CA LEU A 150 2.72 -3.89 -6.80
C LEU A 150 3.08 -5.35 -7.01
N HIS A 151 4.37 -5.62 -7.10
CA HIS A 151 4.99 -6.94 -7.00
C HIS A 151 5.82 -6.95 -5.73
N THR A 152 5.23 -7.38 -4.61
CA THR A 152 5.83 -7.30 -3.29
C THR A 152 6.51 -8.61 -2.92
N LYS A 153 7.81 -8.56 -2.73
CA LYS A 153 8.64 -9.69 -2.34
C LYS A 153 8.89 -9.65 -0.84
N LEU A 154 8.36 -10.63 -0.13
CA LEU A 154 8.70 -10.96 1.26
C LEU A 154 9.70 -12.11 1.27
N PRO A 155 10.40 -12.38 2.37
CA PRO A 155 11.38 -13.47 2.44
C PRO A 155 10.86 -14.86 2.10
N LYS A 156 9.56 -15.10 2.30
CA LYS A 156 8.93 -16.43 2.13
C LYS A 156 7.84 -16.47 1.07
N GLU A 157 7.39 -15.33 0.56
CA GLU A 157 6.30 -15.27 -0.41
C GLU A 157 6.38 -14.02 -1.28
N VAL A 158 5.67 -14.05 -2.39
CA VAL A 158 5.48 -12.90 -3.28
C VAL A 158 3.99 -12.61 -3.35
N ILE A 159 3.63 -11.33 -3.27
CA ILE A 159 2.24 -10.89 -3.29
C ILE A 159 2.06 -9.86 -4.41
N ASP A 160 1.18 -10.17 -5.36
CA ASP A 160 0.80 -9.27 -6.44
C ASP A 160 -0.56 -8.64 -6.14
N TYR A 161 -0.64 -7.33 -6.20
CA TYR A 161 -1.92 -6.61 -6.09
C TYR A 161 -1.81 -5.19 -6.64
N GLY A 162 -2.97 -4.59 -6.91
CA GLY A 162 -3.06 -3.22 -7.40
C GLY A 162 -3.94 -2.37 -6.51
N TYR A 163 -3.63 -1.10 -6.50
CA TYR A 163 -4.44 -0.09 -5.83
C TYR A 163 -4.90 0.97 -6.82
N SER A 164 -6.09 1.50 -6.56
CA SER A 164 -6.61 2.67 -7.25
C SER A 164 -6.99 3.71 -6.21
N VAL A 165 -6.50 4.92 -6.35
CA VAL A 165 -6.81 6.04 -5.47
C VAL A 165 -7.08 7.29 -6.30
N ARG A 166 -8.00 8.14 -5.83
CA ARG A 166 -8.30 9.40 -6.50
C ARG A 166 -7.17 10.41 -6.32
N ARG A 167 -6.72 11.01 -7.43
CA ARG A 167 -5.82 12.17 -7.37
C ARG A 167 -6.56 13.40 -6.84
N LEU A 168 -5.86 14.21 -6.07
CA LEU A 168 -6.36 15.45 -5.51
C LEU A 168 -5.67 16.65 -6.19
N ASP A 169 -6.07 17.86 -5.85
CA ASP A 169 -5.44 19.11 -6.37
C ASP A 169 -4.02 19.33 -5.83
N MET A 170 -3.57 18.45 -4.96
CA MET A 170 -2.23 18.46 -4.38
C MET A 170 -1.51 17.13 -4.64
N GLN A 171 -0.21 17.18 -4.82
CA GLN A 171 0.60 15.97 -4.85
C GLN A 171 0.81 15.42 -3.43
N ARG A 172 0.91 14.10 -3.33
CA ARG A 172 1.25 13.39 -2.11
C ARG A 172 2.46 12.50 -2.40
N ASP A 173 3.62 13.06 -2.21
CA ASP A 173 4.92 12.46 -2.50
C ASP A 173 5.80 12.43 -1.23
N PRO A 174 7.03 11.93 -1.30
CA PRO A 174 7.93 11.95 -0.14
C PRO A 174 8.14 13.33 0.47
N GLY A 175 8.09 14.41 -0.33
CA GLY A 175 8.23 15.78 0.18
C GLY A 175 7.06 16.20 1.07
N TYR A 176 5.85 15.87 0.63
CA TYR A 176 4.63 16.09 1.40
C TYR A 176 4.66 15.37 2.77
N TYR A 177 4.99 14.08 2.78
CA TYR A 177 5.05 13.29 4.03
C TYR A 177 6.24 13.68 4.91
N ARG A 178 7.36 14.09 4.32
CA ARG A 178 8.51 14.64 5.06
C ARG A 178 8.11 15.87 5.86
N ALA A 179 7.39 16.81 5.25
CA ALA A 179 6.96 18.03 5.93
C ALA A 179 6.06 17.72 7.14
N LEU A 180 5.15 16.75 7.01
CA LEU A 180 4.30 16.28 8.12
C LEU A 180 5.12 15.61 9.23
N ALA A 181 6.10 14.80 8.85
CA ALA A 181 6.98 14.12 9.80
C ALA A 181 7.79 15.12 10.63
N GLU A 182 8.41 16.08 9.99
CA GLU A 182 9.21 17.13 10.64
C GLU A 182 8.35 18.01 11.57
N GLN A 183 7.12 18.37 11.14
CA GLN A 183 6.16 19.10 11.98
C GLN A 183 5.74 18.30 13.23
N ALA A 184 5.62 16.98 13.14
CA ALA A 184 5.32 16.12 14.27
C ALA A 184 6.53 15.84 15.19
N GLY A 185 7.75 16.24 14.78
CA GLY A 185 8.98 16.08 15.55
C GLY A 185 9.84 14.87 15.15
N PHE A 186 9.52 14.19 14.06
CA PHE A 186 10.36 13.11 13.54
C PHE A 186 11.63 13.62 12.86
N HIS A 187 12.69 12.84 12.98
CA HIS A 187 13.85 12.92 12.09
C HIS A 187 13.64 11.97 10.89
N VAL A 188 13.83 12.47 9.67
CA VAL A 188 13.75 11.65 8.44
C VAL A 188 15.11 10.97 8.22
N ALA A 189 15.20 9.69 8.59
CA ALA A 189 16.44 8.92 8.54
C ALA A 189 16.79 8.40 7.13
N GLY A 190 15.81 8.32 6.22
CA GLY A 190 16.04 7.90 4.84
C GLY A 190 14.78 7.96 4.00
N VAL A 191 14.98 8.15 2.69
CA VAL A 191 13.93 8.04 1.68
C VAL A 191 14.51 7.31 0.47
N GLU A 192 13.81 6.27 0.02
CA GLU A 192 14.17 5.48 -1.15
C GLU A 192 12.97 5.45 -2.12
N LEU A 193 13.27 5.35 -3.42
CA LEU A 193 12.27 5.23 -4.47
C LEU A 193 12.42 3.84 -5.11
N PRO A 194 11.88 2.78 -4.49
CA PRO A 194 11.93 1.45 -5.03
C PRO A 194 11.11 1.34 -6.32
N GLY A 195 11.51 0.41 -7.18
CA GLY A 195 10.80 0.10 -8.41
C GLY A 195 11.23 0.94 -9.62
N PRO A 196 10.92 0.44 -10.82
CA PRO A 196 11.40 1.01 -12.07
C PRO A 196 10.71 2.34 -12.42
N ASN A 197 9.47 2.52 -12.04
CA ASN A 197 8.67 3.69 -12.42
C ASN A 197 8.63 4.78 -11.35
N ARG A 198 9.23 4.54 -10.18
CA ARG A 198 9.32 5.48 -9.06
C ARG A 198 7.96 5.98 -8.57
N LYS A 199 6.90 5.17 -8.77
CA LYS A 199 5.54 5.46 -8.28
C LYS A 199 5.37 5.16 -6.79
N ALA A 200 6.32 4.43 -6.20
CA ALA A 200 6.36 4.10 -4.78
C ALA A 200 7.56 4.76 -4.10
N PHE A 201 7.47 4.92 -2.79
CA PHE A 201 8.59 5.30 -1.96
C PHE A 201 8.64 4.47 -0.68
N PHE A 202 9.82 4.37 -0.11
CA PHE A 202 10.05 3.93 1.26
C PHE A 202 10.62 5.10 2.06
N MET A 203 10.08 5.37 3.24
CA MET A 203 10.54 6.42 4.13
C MET A 203 10.73 5.86 5.54
N ARG A 204 11.88 6.12 6.12
CA ARG A 204 12.18 5.78 7.51
C ARG A 204 12.19 7.04 8.35
N LEU A 205 11.31 7.09 9.32
CA LEU A 205 11.22 8.16 10.31
C LEU A 205 11.73 7.64 11.65
N ARG A 206 12.40 8.50 12.41
CA ARG A 206 12.91 8.17 13.73
C ARG A 206 12.43 9.21 14.74
N LYS A 207 11.89 8.74 15.85
CA LYS A 207 11.64 9.60 17.01
C LYS A 207 12.96 9.83 17.73
N PRO A 208 13.40 11.08 17.98
CA PRO A 208 14.60 11.35 18.78
C PRO A 208 14.55 10.69 20.17
N GLU A 209 15.75 10.51 20.77
CA GLU A 209 15.88 9.96 22.13
C GLU A 209 15.24 10.85 23.19
#